data_90f101df9575e3779fe24eb0d027c166
#
_entry.id   90f101df9575e3779fe24eb0d027c166
#
_cell.length_a   1.000
_cell.length_b   1.000
_cell.length_c   1.000
_cell.angle_alpha   90.00
_cell.angle_beta   90.00
_cell.angle_gamma   90.00
#
_symmetry.space_group_name_H-M   'P 1'
#
loop_
_entity.id
_entity.type
_entity.pdbx_description
1 polymer ?
#
loop_
_entity_poly.entity_id
_entity_poly.type
_entity_poly.pdbx_seq_one_letter_code
_entity_poly.pdbx_strand_id
1 'polypeptide(L)'
;MKSDEIAKLAGVSRSTVSRVVNNYPNVPDETRRRVMEVIARYDYAPNTSARALAGKPHNTIGLFIISTSEKDPNHRIYQNNYFAPFLEIIVDALNSRGYYALVNVIYSKDDYDRIKQAFLQKRIDSGIIVGTEMASEVFGDILKRGCPLAIIDLDPEEARKFRGGQAHLTLVNSMDYEGAYEAVEYLMELGHTDIGLLAGRMSTYSGRERYKAYMDAMHRHNLPIRDEFILKGEFLKNNTMLEVTRMVNRGVLPTALFSCNDDMALAAIDIFKSRGIKVPDDISIIGCDDIAIASQVSPALTTIKVPIYEMARKAVDSVVKAIEEGDRSQSLVSLPGELIVRESCARISRASDRQQMA
;
A
#
# COMPACT_ATOMS: atom_id res chain seq x y z
N MET A 1 -20.91 -5.04 33.60
CA MET A 1 -21.44 -6.30 34.21
C MET A 1 -20.48 -7.44 33.92
N LYS A 2 -20.31 -8.42 34.79
CA LYS A 2 -19.39 -9.56 34.61
C LYS A 2 -20.16 -10.83 34.22
N SER A 3 -19.51 -11.79 33.57
CA SER A 3 -20.12 -13.08 33.16
C SER A 3 -20.74 -13.85 34.32
N ASP A 4 -20.18 -13.70 35.51
CA ASP A 4 -20.72 -14.36 36.74
C ASP A 4 -22.07 -13.75 37.18
N GLU A 5 -22.29 -12.45 36.94
CA GLU A 5 -23.55 -11.77 37.26
C GLU A 5 -24.64 -12.20 36.27
N ILE A 6 -24.30 -12.30 34.98
CA ILE A 6 -25.22 -12.87 33.96
C ILE A 6 -25.59 -14.31 34.29
N ALA A 7 -24.64 -15.12 34.71
CA ALA A 7 -24.87 -16.50 35.10
C ALA A 7 -25.87 -16.59 36.26
N LYS A 8 -25.72 -15.77 37.30
CA LYS A 8 -26.65 -15.69 38.43
C LYS A 8 -28.04 -15.26 37.99
N LEU A 9 -28.17 -14.24 37.18
CA LEU A 9 -29.45 -13.71 36.68
C LEU A 9 -30.18 -14.70 35.78
N ALA A 10 -29.45 -15.45 34.97
CA ALA A 10 -30.00 -16.46 34.08
C ALA A 10 -30.22 -17.82 34.78
N GLY A 11 -29.82 -17.99 36.07
CA GLY A 11 -29.94 -19.24 36.80
C GLY A 11 -29.10 -20.38 36.19
N VAL A 12 -27.92 -20.09 35.72
CA VAL A 12 -27.01 -21.06 35.06
C VAL A 12 -25.57 -20.90 35.57
N SER A 13 -24.70 -21.83 35.19
CA SER A 13 -23.27 -21.70 35.48
C SER A 13 -22.60 -20.69 34.53
N ARG A 14 -21.47 -20.10 34.97
CA ARG A 14 -20.63 -19.25 34.10
C ARG A 14 -20.20 -19.99 32.83
N SER A 15 -19.92 -21.28 32.92
CA SER A 15 -19.57 -22.10 31.75
C SER A 15 -20.74 -22.23 30.77
N THR A 16 -21.98 -22.26 31.25
CA THR A 16 -23.19 -22.28 30.42
C THR A 16 -23.37 -20.95 29.70
N VAL A 17 -23.18 -19.81 30.38
CA VAL A 17 -23.16 -18.48 29.71
C VAL A 17 -22.11 -18.44 28.60
N SER A 18 -20.91 -18.92 28.90
CA SER A 18 -19.83 -19.00 27.89
C SER A 18 -20.22 -19.89 26.70
N ARG A 19 -20.87 -21.03 26.92
CA ARG A 19 -21.33 -21.91 25.83
C ARG A 19 -22.44 -21.26 24.99
N VAL A 20 -23.37 -20.55 25.60
CA VAL A 20 -24.45 -19.83 24.91
C VAL A 20 -23.86 -18.71 24.03
N VAL A 21 -23.04 -17.85 24.61
CA VAL A 21 -22.38 -16.74 23.93
C VAL A 21 -21.52 -17.22 22.73
N ASN A 22 -20.92 -18.40 22.90
CA ASN A 22 -20.07 -18.99 21.89
C ASN A 22 -20.82 -19.94 20.94
N ASN A 23 -22.14 -19.93 20.97
CA ASN A 23 -23.02 -20.69 20.09
C ASN A 23 -22.75 -22.23 20.06
N TYR A 24 -22.37 -22.84 21.19
CA TYR A 24 -22.15 -24.29 21.25
C TYR A 24 -23.46 -25.03 20.96
N PRO A 25 -23.42 -26.08 20.11
CA PRO A 25 -24.65 -26.77 19.69
C PRO A 25 -25.31 -27.59 20.81
N ASN A 26 -24.56 -27.94 21.83
CA ASN A 26 -25.02 -28.79 22.94
C ASN A 26 -25.68 -28.03 24.12
N VAL A 27 -26.15 -26.81 23.89
CA VAL A 27 -26.92 -26.04 24.89
C VAL A 27 -28.39 -26.10 24.53
N PRO A 28 -29.28 -26.55 25.47
CA PRO A 28 -30.74 -26.61 25.23
C PRO A 28 -31.28 -25.21 24.83
N ASP A 29 -32.21 -25.18 23.87
CA ASP A 29 -32.77 -23.93 23.32
C ASP A 29 -33.41 -23.03 24.38
N GLU A 30 -34.10 -23.61 25.35
CA GLU A 30 -34.70 -22.89 26.49
C GLU A 30 -33.62 -22.18 27.33
N THR A 31 -32.51 -22.88 27.59
CA THR A 31 -31.37 -22.30 28.33
C THR A 31 -30.72 -21.20 27.53
N ARG A 32 -30.56 -21.41 26.22
CA ARG A 32 -30.01 -20.41 25.30
C ARG A 32 -30.87 -19.15 25.29
N ARG A 33 -32.19 -19.30 25.14
CA ARG A 33 -33.13 -18.19 25.12
C ARG A 33 -33.05 -17.39 26.44
N ARG A 34 -33.11 -18.05 27.59
CA ARG A 34 -33.04 -17.40 28.90
C ARG A 34 -31.75 -16.60 29.12
N VAL A 35 -30.61 -17.15 28.71
CA VAL A 35 -29.32 -16.46 28.80
C VAL A 35 -29.26 -15.27 27.87
N MET A 36 -29.75 -15.41 26.62
CA MET A 36 -29.76 -14.32 25.64
C MET A 36 -30.70 -13.17 26.04
N GLU A 37 -31.85 -13.48 26.66
CA GLU A 37 -32.76 -12.46 27.23
C GLU A 37 -32.08 -11.65 28.34
N VAL A 38 -31.33 -12.30 29.23
CA VAL A 38 -30.55 -11.59 30.27
C VAL A 38 -29.45 -10.76 29.66
N ILE A 39 -28.72 -11.30 28.69
CA ILE A 39 -27.66 -10.57 27.94
C ILE A 39 -28.23 -9.29 27.31
N ALA A 40 -29.35 -9.42 26.59
CA ALA A 40 -30.00 -8.27 25.92
C ALA A 40 -30.56 -7.26 26.95
N ARG A 41 -31.17 -7.73 28.05
CA ARG A 41 -31.76 -6.85 29.08
C ARG A 41 -30.75 -5.97 29.79
N TYR A 42 -29.50 -6.47 29.95
CA TYR A 42 -28.45 -5.79 30.70
C TYR A 42 -27.31 -5.28 29.81
N ASP A 43 -27.49 -5.30 28.49
CA ASP A 43 -26.50 -4.85 27.49
C ASP A 43 -25.12 -5.45 27.78
N TYR A 44 -25.09 -6.74 28.06
CA TYR A 44 -23.85 -7.43 28.39
C TYR A 44 -23.08 -7.80 27.13
N ALA A 45 -21.94 -7.18 26.93
CA ALA A 45 -20.96 -7.60 25.93
C ALA A 45 -19.90 -8.53 26.53
N PRO A 46 -19.72 -9.75 25.99
CA PRO A 46 -18.68 -10.67 26.45
C PRO A 46 -17.30 -10.05 26.33
N ASN A 47 -16.46 -10.18 27.38
CA ASN A 47 -15.10 -9.69 27.34
C ASN A 47 -14.28 -10.44 26.29
N THR A 48 -13.68 -9.72 25.33
CA THR A 48 -12.82 -10.26 24.27
C THR A 48 -11.65 -11.06 24.84
N SER A 49 -11.08 -10.66 25.97
CA SER A 49 -10.01 -11.40 26.67
C SER A 49 -10.45 -12.79 27.13
N ALA A 50 -11.71 -12.96 27.50
CA ALA A 50 -12.24 -14.28 27.88
C ALA A 50 -12.45 -15.20 26.66
N ARG A 51 -12.77 -14.65 25.50
CA ARG A 51 -12.83 -15.38 24.22
C ARG A 51 -11.45 -15.85 23.78
N ALA A 52 -10.43 -15.02 23.93
CA ALA A 52 -9.04 -15.32 23.62
C ALA A 52 -8.48 -16.47 24.47
N LEU A 53 -8.79 -16.48 25.77
CA LEU A 53 -8.42 -17.58 26.69
C LEU A 53 -9.10 -18.90 26.31
N ALA A 54 -10.24 -18.84 25.64
CA ALA A 54 -10.97 -19.99 25.11
C ALA A 54 -10.48 -20.43 23.71
N GLY A 55 -9.39 -19.86 23.19
CA GLY A 55 -8.81 -20.22 21.89
C GLY A 55 -9.61 -19.71 20.68
N LYS A 56 -10.52 -18.73 20.87
CA LYS A 56 -11.33 -18.17 19.78
C LYS A 56 -10.66 -16.93 19.17
N PRO A 57 -10.90 -16.67 17.88
CA PRO A 57 -10.41 -15.47 17.22
C PRO A 57 -10.84 -14.18 17.94
N HIS A 58 -9.98 -13.17 17.89
CA HIS A 58 -10.25 -11.84 18.44
C HIS A 58 -11.14 -11.01 17.53
N ASN A 59 -11.34 -11.45 16.29
CA ASN A 59 -11.94 -10.70 15.19
C ASN A 59 -11.23 -9.35 14.98
N THR A 60 -9.92 -9.34 15.14
CA THR A 60 -9.09 -8.15 14.99
C THR A 60 -7.93 -8.46 14.04
N ILE A 61 -7.77 -7.66 13.01
CA ILE A 61 -6.69 -7.77 12.04
C ILE A 61 -5.77 -6.56 12.18
N GLY A 62 -4.47 -6.80 12.26
CA GLY A 62 -3.46 -5.75 12.30
C GLY A 62 -3.27 -5.14 10.91
N LEU A 63 -3.34 -3.82 10.80
CA LEU A 63 -2.92 -3.07 9.63
C LEU A 63 -1.65 -2.31 9.97
N PHE A 64 -0.55 -2.69 9.33
CA PHE A 64 0.76 -2.09 9.55
C PHE A 64 1.20 -1.36 8.29
N ILE A 65 1.29 -0.03 8.37
CA ILE A 65 1.75 0.79 7.26
C ILE A 65 3.19 1.18 7.54
N ILE A 66 4.09 0.77 6.66
CA ILE A 66 5.52 0.98 6.81
C ILE A 66 5.92 2.17 5.92
N SER A 67 6.29 3.28 6.55
CA SER A 67 6.74 4.49 5.90
C SER A 67 8.07 4.93 6.55
N THR A 68 9.12 4.17 6.26
CA THR A 68 10.46 4.42 6.82
C THR A 68 11.17 5.53 6.08
N SER A 69 10.89 6.77 6.44
CA SER A 69 11.76 7.90 6.10
C SER A 69 12.41 8.40 7.38
N GLU A 70 13.44 7.69 7.81
CA GLU A 70 14.06 7.79 9.15
C GLU A 70 14.53 9.19 9.57
N LYS A 71 14.60 10.16 8.65
CA LYS A 71 15.28 11.44 8.91
C LYS A 71 14.41 12.67 8.81
N ASP A 72 13.17 12.58 8.34
CA ASP A 72 12.32 13.76 8.22
C ASP A 72 11.04 13.64 9.04
N PRO A 73 10.92 14.39 10.16
CA PRO A 73 9.71 14.41 10.97
C PRO A 73 8.47 14.93 10.21
N ASN A 74 8.67 15.51 9.02
CA ASN A 74 7.58 15.97 8.14
C ASN A 74 7.04 14.87 7.24
N HIS A 75 7.67 13.69 7.19
CA HIS A 75 7.18 12.54 6.39
C HIS A 75 6.21 11.67 7.18
N ARG A 76 5.07 12.24 7.50
CA ARG A 76 3.98 11.48 8.13
C ARG A 76 3.04 10.93 7.07
N ILE A 77 2.43 9.78 7.35
CA ILE A 77 1.48 9.09 6.44
C ILE A 77 0.38 10.01 5.91
N TYR A 78 -0.06 11.00 6.70
CA TYR A 78 -1.08 11.96 6.27
C TYR A 78 -0.62 12.93 5.17
N GLN A 79 0.69 12.97 4.89
CA GLN A 79 1.28 13.76 3.80
C GLN A 79 1.59 12.89 2.58
N ASN A 80 1.33 11.59 2.65
CA ASN A 80 1.58 10.65 1.57
C ASN A 80 0.25 10.19 0.97
N ASN A 81 -0.05 10.65 -0.24
CA ASN A 81 -1.30 10.37 -0.92
C ASN A 81 -1.46 8.90 -1.36
N TYR A 82 -0.38 8.13 -1.40
CA TYR A 82 -0.40 6.71 -1.75
C TYR A 82 -0.94 5.82 -0.62
N PHE A 83 -0.56 6.09 0.64
CA PHE A 83 -0.94 5.21 1.77
C PHE A 83 -2.35 5.46 2.32
N ALA A 84 -2.86 6.69 2.21
CA ALA A 84 -4.16 7.06 2.77
C ALA A 84 -5.32 6.21 2.21
N PRO A 85 -5.42 5.94 0.88
CA PRO A 85 -6.46 5.08 0.32
C PRO A 85 -6.41 3.63 0.86
N PHE A 86 -5.22 3.05 1.05
CA PHE A 86 -5.11 1.72 1.64
C PHE A 86 -5.72 1.65 3.03
N LEU A 87 -5.45 2.65 3.87
CA LEU A 87 -6.01 2.72 5.22
C LEU A 87 -7.54 2.70 5.18
N GLU A 88 -8.14 3.58 4.38
CA GLU A 88 -9.58 3.71 4.26
C GLU A 88 -10.23 2.42 3.75
N ILE A 89 -9.76 1.90 2.62
CA ILE A 89 -10.34 0.73 1.95
C ILE A 89 -10.21 -0.52 2.81
N ILE A 90 -9.04 -0.74 3.44
CA ILE A 90 -8.82 -1.92 4.29
C ILE A 90 -9.71 -1.86 5.53
N VAL A 91 -9.80 -0.72 6.21
CA VAL A 91 -10.65 -0.56 7.39
C VAL A 91 -12.11 -0.79 7.05
N ASP A 92 -12.62 -0.19 5.96
CA ASP A 92 -14.00 -0.39 5.51
C ASP A 92 -14.28 -1.86 5.14
N ALA A 93 -13.38 -2.48 4.38
CA ALA A 93 -13.49 -3.88 3.97
C ALA A 93 -13.46 -4.85 5.16
N LEU A 94 -12.70 -4.58 6.22
CA LEU A 94 -12.67 -5.36 7.45
C LEU A 94 -13.97 -5.18 8.25
N ASN A 95 -14.39 -3.93 8.45
CA ASN A 95 -15.61 -3.60 9.17
C ASN A 95 -16.85 -4.26 8.56
N SER A 96 -16.96 -4.26 7.22
CA SER A 96 -18.06 -4.89 6.49
C SER A 96 -18.14 -6.41 6.71
N ARG A 97 -17.04 -7.05 7.16
CA ARG A 97 -16.96 -8.48 7.50
C ARG A 97 -16.98 -8.77 9.00
N GLY A 98 -17.23 -7.75 9.83
CA GLY A 98 -17.27 -7.91 11.29
C GLY A 98 -15.90 -8.01 11.96
N TYR A 99 -14.84 -7.59 11.30
CA TYR A 99 -13.49 -7.52 11.87
C TYR A 99 -13.15 -6.08 12.26
N TYR A 100 -12.39 -5.94 13.36
CA TYR A 100 -11.78 -4.67 13.74
C TYR A 100 -10.38 -4.54 13.15
N ALA A 101 -9.97 -3.34 12.81
CA ALA A 101 -8.60 -3.02 12.41
C ALA A 101 -7.79 -2.46 13.59
N LEU A 102 -6.65 -3.10 13.91
CA LEU A 102 -5.63 -2.51 14.79
C LEU A 102 -4.56 -1.84 13.93
N VAL A 103 -4.65 -0.52 13.79
CA VAL A 103 -3.77 0.24 12.90
C VAL A 103 -2.50 0.67 13.63
N ASN A 104 -1.34 0.40 13.01
CA ASN A 104 -0.03 0.89 13.42
C ASN A 104 0.73 1.45 12.22
N VAL A 105 1.35 2.62 12.40
CA VAL A 105 2.27 3.18 11.43
C VAL A 105 3.69 3.00 11.93
N ILE A 106 4.53 2.43 11.09
CA ILE A 106 5.92 2.08 11.37
C ILE A 106 6.82 3.09 10.65
N TYR A 107 7.54 3.89 11.40
CA TYR A 107 8.41 4.93 10.85
C TYR A 107 9.91 4.59 10.94
N SER A 108 10.27 3.57 11.71
CA SER A 108 11.65 3.11 11.84
C SER A 108 11.74 1.57 11.86
N LYS A 109 12.93 1.04 11.58
CA LYS A 109 13.17 -0.41 11.67
C LYS A 109 13.04 -0.93 13.11
N ASP A 110 13.35 -0.11 14.09
CA ASP A 110 13.23 -0.46 15.52
C ASP A 110 11.76 -0.69 15.92
N ASP A 111 10.82 -0.08 15.19
CA ASP A 111 9.38 -0.27 15.45
C ASP A 111 8.82 -1.59 14.88
N TYR A 112 9.59 -2.36 14.09
CA TYR A 112 9.11 -3.66 13.56
C TYR A 112 8.73 -4.66 14.66
N ASP A 113 9.35 -4.58 15.82
CA ASP A 113 8.97 -5.40 16.97
C ASP A 113 7.53 -5.18 17.42
N ARG A 114 6.94 -4.02 17.18
CA ARG A 114 5.51 -3.75 17.46
C ARG A 114 4.59 -4.68 16.67
N ILE A 115 4.97 -5.01 15.42
CA ILE A 115 4.22 -5.97 14.60
C ILE A 115 4.23 -7.33 15.30
N LYS A 116 5.41 -7.83 15.66
CA LYS A 116 5.58 -9.11 16.35
C LYS A 116 4.85 -9.14 17.69
N GLN A 117 4.93 -8.06 18.48
CA GLN A 117 4.26 -7.95 19.78
C GLN A 117 2.74 -8.02 19.66
N ALA A 118 2.13 -7.45 18.61
CA ALA A 118 0.68 -7.53 18.41
C ALA A 118 0.20 -9.00 18.29
N PHE A 119 0.95 -9.85 17.61
CA PHE A 119 0.69 -11.29 17.51
C PHE A 119 0.99 -12.03 18.82
N LEU A 120 2.15 -11.80 19.44
CA LEU A 120 2.55 -12.46 20.68
C LEU A 120 1.59 -12.20 21.83
N GLN A 121 1.10 -10.97 21.92
CA GLN A 121 0.11 -10.58 22.94
C GLN A 121 -1.33 -10.98 22.56
N LYS A 122 -1.49 -11.70 21.45
CA LYS A 122 -2.80 -12.13 20.94
C LYS A 122 -3.79 -10.99 20.79
N ARG A 123 -3.34 -9.81 20.32
CA ARG A 123 -4.22 -8.66 20.05
C ARG A 123 -4.89 -8.75 18.69
N ILE A 124 -4.30 -9.53 17.78
CA ILE A 124 -4.73 -9.70 16.39
C ILE A 124 -4.65 -11.16 15.98
N ASP A 125 -5.49 -11.54 15.03
CA ASP A 125 -5.57 -12.90 14.47
C ASP A 125 -4.73 -13.04 13.20
N SER A 126 -4.53 -11.94 12.47
CA SER A 126 -3.79 -11.86 11.20
C SER A 126 -3.23 -10.46 11.02
N GLY A 127 -2.37 -10.27 10.00
CA GLY A 127 -1.80 -8.96 9.67
C GLY A 127 -1.84 -8.65 8.17
N ILE A 128 -2.10 -7.38 7.86
CA ILE A 128 -1.91 -6.80 6.54
C ILE A 128 -0.79 -5.76 6.65
N ILE A 129 0.23 -5.90 5.82
CA ILE A 129 1.41 -5.03 5.81
C ILE A 129 1.42 -4.28 4.48
N VAL A 130 1.55 -2.95 4.53
CA VAL A 130 1.57 -2.09 3.35
C VAL A 130 2.89 -1.31 3.33
N GLY A 131 3.63 -1.39 2.22
CA GLY A 131 4.84 -0.64 1.98
C GLY A 131 6.04 -1.16 2.78
N THR A 132 6.65 -2.27 2.36
CA THR A 132 7.87 -2.78 3.01
C THR A 132 9.09 -2.54 2.14
N GLU A 133 10.20 -2.14 2.76
CA GLU A 133 11.47 -1.96 2.04
C GLU A 133 12.20 -3.28 1.82
N MET A 134 12.05 -4.22 2.74
CA MET A 134 12.72 -5.54 2.69
C MET A 134 11.92 -6.56 3.51
N ALA A 135 12.06 -7.84 3.14
CA ALA A 135 11.57 -8.93 3.95
C ALA A 135 12.24 -8.92 5.33
N SER A 136 11.49 -8.63 6.37
CA SER A 136 11.97 -8.64 7.73
C SER A 136 11.96 -10.07 8.30
N GLU A 137 12.98 -10.42 9.11
CA GLU A 137 12.96 -11.65 9.90
C GLU A 137 11.70 -11.75 10.78
N VAL A 138 11.16 -10.60 11.18
CA VAL A 138 9.91 -10.50 11.94
C VAL A 138 8.74 -11.17 11.21
N PHE A 139 8.63 -11.01 9.88
CA PHE A 139 7.58 -11.67 9.09
C PHE A 139 7.75 -13.18 9.06
N GLY A 140 9.00 -13.64 8.90
CA GLY A 140 9.33 -15.06 8.96
C GLY A 140 8.97 -15.68 10.32
N ASP A 141 9.25 -14.99 11.41
CA ASP A 141 8.91 -15.44 12.77
C ASP A 141 7.38 -15.52 12.99
N ILE A 142 6.63 -14.58 12.46
CA ILE A 142 5.15 -14.57 12.52
C ILE A 142 4.58 -15.76 11.75
N LEU A 143 5.06 -15.97 10.51
CA LEU A 143 4.61 -17.08 9.66
C LEU A 143 4.96 -18.45 10.23
N LYS A 144 6.15 -18.63 10.85
CA LYS A 144 6.52 -19.85 11.56
C LYS A 144 5.61 -20.19 12.72
N ARG A 145 4.94 -19.20 13.32
CA ARG A 145 3.96 -19.36 14.40
C ARG A 145 2.56 -19.69 13.92
N GLY A 146 2.36 -19.82 12.61
CA GLY A 146 1.06 -20.13 12.02
C GLY A 146 0.14 -18.92 11.88
N CYS A 147 0.65 -17.67 12.00
CA CYS A 147 -0.15 -16.47 11.89
C CYS A 147 -0.23 -16.01 10.43
N PRO A 148 -1.44 -15.85 9.85
CA PRO A 148 -1.60 -15.42 8.46
C PRO A 148 -1.13 -13.99 8.22
N LEU A 149 -0.54 -13.74 7.03
CA LEU A 149 -0.13 -12.42 6.58
C LEU A 149 -0.57 -12.16 5.13
N ALA A 150 -0.96 -10.93 4.84
CA ALA A 150 -0.94 -10.36 3.49
C ALA A 150 0.07 -9.21 3.46
N ILE A 151 0.90 -9.17 2.42
CA ILE A 151 1.93 -8.13 2.29
C ILE A 151 1.77 -7.48 0.92
N ILE A 152 1.67 -6.15 0.92
CA ILE A 152 1.55 -5.33 -0.27
C ILE A 152 2.90 -4.67 -0.56
N ASP A 153 3.35 -4.74 -1.81
CA ASP A 153 4.61 -4.21 -2.31
C ASP A 153 5.84 -4.91 -1.68
N LEU A 154 5.90 -6.24 -1.80
CA LEU A 154 7.08 -7.02 -1.43
C LEU A 154 7.63 -7.78 -2.63
N ASP A 155 8.96 -7.77 -2.77
CA ASP A 155 9.67 -8.57 -3.77
C ASP A 155 9.34 -10.08 -3.60
N PRO A 156 8.81 -10.74 -4.64
CA PRO A 156 8.52 -12.17 -4.59
C PRO A 156 9.75 -13.04 -4.29
N GLU A 157 10.95 -12.61 -4.68
CA GLU A 157 12.20 -13.33 -4.36
C GLU A 157 12.51 -13.22 -2.86
N GLU A 158 12.30 -12.05 -2.25
CA GLU A 158 12.43 -11.88 -0.80
C GLU A 158 11.45 -12.77 -0.04
N ALA A 159 10.21 -12.91 -0.55
CA ALA A 159 9.21 -13.77 0.06
C ALA A 159 9.58 -15.27 0.03
N ARG A 160 10.42 -15.71 -0.91
CA ARG A 160 10.92 -17.08 -0.93
C ARG A 160 11.70 -17.45 0.33
N LYS A 161 12.26 -16.48 1.06
CA LYS A 161 12.93 -16.69 2.36
C LYS A 161 11.95 -17.21 3.43
N PHE A 162 10.65 -17.03 3.22
CA PHE A 162 9.59 -17.50 4.12
C PHE A 162 9.01 -18.87 3.73
N ARG A 163 9.49 -19.49 2.66
CA ARG A 163 9.05 -20.83 2.23
C ARG A 163 9.30 -21.86 3.34
N GLY A 164 8.28 -22.69 3.59
CA GLY A 164 8.28 -23.66 4.67
C GLY A 164 7.61 -23.18 5.96
N GLY A 165 7.09 -21.95 5.99
CA GLY A 165 6.17 -21.48 7.02
C GLY A 165 4.86 -22.28 7.00
N GLN A 166 4.26 -22.50 8.19
CA GLN A 166 3.00 -23.23 8.33
C GLN A 166 1.78 -22.31 8.21
N ALA A 167 1.99 -21.03 7.90
CA ALA A 167 0.94 -20.03 7.84
C ALA A 167 0.65 -19.58 6.39
N HIS A 168 -0.55 -19.07 6.21
CA HIS A 168 -0.94 -18.40 4.98
C HIS A 168 -0.11 -17.13 4.74
N LEU A 169 0.34 -16.95 3.50
CA LEU A 169 0.99 -15.74 3.03
C LEU A 169 0.46 -15.38 1.64
N THR A 170 -0.11 -14.19 1.50
CA THR A 170 -0.42 -13.62 0.20
C THR A 170 0.42 -12.38 -0.03
N LEU A 171 1.13 -12.34 -1.15
CA LEU A 171 1.72 -11.12 -1.68
C LEU A 171 0.73 -10.49 -2.65
N VAL A 172 0.56 -9.18 -2.55
CA VAL A 172 -0.28 -8.40 -3.46
C VAL A 172 0.56 -7.26 -4.02
N ASN A 173 0.93 -7.35 -5.28
CA ASN A 173 1.75 -6.35 -5.94
C ASN A 173 0.99 -5.73 -7.12
N SER A 174 1.30 -4.48 -7.46
CA SER A 174 1.01 -3.94 -8.78
C SER A 174 2.02 -4.48 -9.79
N MET A 175 1.64 -4.49 -11.06
CA MET A 175 2.56 -4.78 -12.18
C MET A 175 3.33 -3.50 -12.51
N ASP A 176 4.22 -3.12 -11.57
CA ASP A 176 4.95 -1.84 -11.61
C ASP A 176 5.90 -1.71 -12.79
N TYR A 177 6.52 -2.83 -13.19
CA TYR A 177 7.40 -2.86 -14.36
C TYR A 177 6.60 -2.55 -15.62
N GLU A 178 5.50 -3.25 -15.86
CA GLU A 178 4.68 -3.12 -17.06
C GLU A 178 4.08 -1.71 -17.17
N GLY A 179 3.53 -1.19 -16.07
CA GLY A 179 2.97 0.17 -16.06
C GLY A 179 4.03 1.25 -16.30
N ALA A 180 5.20 1.15 -15.66
CA ALA A 180 6.30 2.08 -15.88
C ALA A 180 6.87 2.00 -17.30
N TYR A 181 6.96 0.77 -17.85
CA TYR A 181 7.39 0.55 -19.22
C TYR A 181 6.42 1.22 -20.20
N GLU A 182 5.12 1.04 -20.03
CA GLU A 182 4.06 1.68 -20.83
C GLU A 182 4.14 3.22 -20.73
N ALA A 183 4.40 3.78 -19.54
CA ALA A 183 4.54 5.20 -19.34
C ALA A 183 5.71 5.78 -20.16
N VAL A 184 6.86 5.09 -20.18
CA VAL A 184 8.04 5.53 -20.94
C VAL A 184 7.83 5.36 -22.44
N GLU A 185 7.23 4.24 -22.87
CA GLU A 185 6.83 4.02 -24.27
C GLU A 185 5.88 5.13 -24.77
N TYR A 186 4.89 5.52 -23.96
CA TYR A 186 3.98 6.61 -24.30
C TYR A 186 4.71 7.93 -24.56
N LEU A 187 5.71 8.27 -23.74
CA LEU A 187 6.55 9.45 -24.00
C LEU A 187 7.31 9.32 -25.32
N MET A 188 7.81 8.14 -25.66
CA MET A 188 8.48 7.89 -26.95
C MET A 188 7.52 8.00 -28.14
N GLU A 189 6.28 7.54 -28.01
CA GLU A 189 5.22 7.69 -29.03
C GLU A 189 4.87 9.18 -29.28
N LEU A 190 5.02 10.03 -28.27
CA LEU A 190 4.91 11.48 -28.41
C LEU A 190 6.16 12.13 -29.05
N GLY A 191 7.19 11.33 -29.34
CA GLY A 191 8.41 11.76 -30.04
C GLY A 191 9.55 12.15 -29.10
N HIS A 192 9.43 11.96 -27.79
CA HIS A 192 10.51 12.23 -26.84
C HIS A 192 11.62 11.20 -26.94
N THR A 193 12.86 11.67 -27.08
CA THR A 193 14.07 10.84 -27.11
C THR A 193 15.04 11.16 -25.98
N ASP A 194 14.91 12.34 -25.38
CA ASP A 194 15.68 12.80 -24.23
C ASP A 194 14.74 12.79 -23.01
N ILE A 195 14.63 11.64 -22.38
CA ILE A 195 13.69 11.37 -21.30
C ILE A 195 14.47 11.19 -19.99
N GLY A 196 14.09 11.92 -18.96
CA GLY A 196 14.66 11.79 -17.62
C GLY A 196 13.79 10.94 -16.70
N LEU A 197 14.34 10.57 -15.55
CA LEU A 197 13.71 9.76 -14.52
C LEU A 197 13.75 10.47 -13.16
N LEU A 198 12.58 10.61 -12.52
CA LEU A 198 12.47 10.85 -11.09
C LEU A 198 12.36 9.49 -10.40
N ALA A 199 13.48 8.96 -9.95
CA ALA A 199 13.58 7.61 -9.41
C ALA A 199 12.93 7.50 -8.03
N GLY A 200 12.21 6.40 -7.82
CA GLY A 200 11.70 5.98 -6.53
C GLY A 200 12.79 5.43 -5.62
N ARG A 201 12.38 4.95 -4.44
CA ARG A 201 13.30 4.36 -3.47
C ARG A 201 13.72 2.96 -3.89
N MET A 202 15.01 2.77 -4.10
CA MET A 202 15.57 1.50 -4.59
C MET A 202 15.53 0.35 -3.56
N SER A 203 15.23 0.65 -2.29
CA SER A 203 14.98 -0.39 -1.28
C SER A 203 13.58 -0.99 -1.34
N THR A 204 12.62 -0.37 -2.07
CA THR A 204 11.28 -0.92 -2.29
C THR A 204 11.23 -1.77 -3.57
N TYR A 205 10.28 -2.70 -3.63
CA TYR A 205 10.06 -3.50 -4.84
C TYR A 205 9.57 -2.63 -6.00
N SER A 206 8.52 -1.85 -5.79
CA SER A 206 7.97 -0.92 -6.79
C SER A 206 9.02 0.07 -7.34
N GLY A 207 9.87 0.61 -6.47
CA GLY A 207 10.94 1.53 -6.90
C GLY A 207 11.94 0.88 -7.84
N ARG A 208 12.35 -0.38 -7.56
CA ARG A 208 13.26 -1.14 -8.44
C ARG A 208 12.61 -1.51 -9.76
N GLU A 209 11.36 -1.96 -9.74
CA GLU A 209 10.66 -2.37 -10.96
C GLU A 209 10.42 -1.19 -11.90
N ARG A 210 9.98 -0.03 -11.36
CA ARG A 210 9.78 1.19 -12.15
C ARG A 210 11.11 1.73 -12.72
N TYR A 211 12.20 1.67 -11.94
CA TYR A 211 13.53 2.04 -12.41
C TYR A 211 14.00 1.13 -13.54
N LYS A 212 13.87 -0.20 -13.35
CA LYS A 212 14.25 -1.21 -14.34
C LYS A 212 13.47 -1.03 -15.63
N ALA A 213 12.18 -0.80 -15.56
CA ALA A 213 11.32 -0.58 -16.71
C ALA A 213 11.78 0.62 -17.55
N TYR A 214 12.12 1.75 -16.89
CA TYR A 214 12.69 2.91 -17.58
C TYR A 214 14.00 2.57 -18.30
N MET A 215 14.92 1.90 -17.61
CA MET A 215 16.21 1.51 -18.20
C MET A 215 16.01 0.58 -19.41
N ASP A 216 15.15 -0.41 -19.28
CA ASP A 216 14.88 -1.40 -20.33
C ASP A 216 14.17 -0.76 -21.54
N ALA A 217 13.22 0.16 -21.33
CA ALA A 217 12.57 0.90 -22.40
C ALA A 217 13.55 1.77 -23.19
N MET A 218 14.38 2.55 -22.49
CA MET A 218 15.41 3.39 -23.13
C MET A 218 16.41 2.54 -23.94
N HIS A 219 16.89 1.44 -23.37
CA HIS A 219 17.81 0.53 -24.05
C HIS A 219 17.19 -0.12 -25.28
N ARG A 220 15.95 -0.60 -25.20
CA ARG A 220 15.24 -1.27 -26.30
C ARG A 220 15.09 -0.36 -27.51
N HIS A 221 14.89 0.94 -27.29
CA HIS A 221 14.77 1.93 -28.34
C HIS A 221 16.11 2.57 -28.73
N ASN A 222 17.24 2.10 -28.16
CA ASN A 222 18.58 2.64 -28.38
C ASN A 222 18.65 4.16 -28.07
N LEU A 223 17.91 4.62 -27.07
CA LEU A 223 17.92 6.00 -26.63
C LEU A 223 19.03 6.25 -25.58
N PRO A 224 19.64 7.44 -25.55
CA PRO A 224 20.69 7.75 -24.61
C PRO A 224 20.11 7.87 -23.19
N ILE A 225 20.75 7.20 -22.23
CA ILE A 225 20.49 7.39 -20.82
C ILE A 225 21.54 8.35 -20.28
N ARG A 226 21.09 9.51 -19.79
CA ARG A 226 21.97 10.54 -19.27
C ARG A 226 21.89 10.58 -17.75
N ASP A 227 23.00 10.31 -17.08
CA ASP A 227 23.06 10.22 -15.62
C ASP A 227 22.57 11.49 -14.93
N GLU A 228 22.80 12.68 -15.55
CA GLU A 228 22.32 13.94 -15.03
C GLU A 228 20.80 14.10 -15.03
N PHE A 229 20.07 13.24 -15.73
CA PHE A 229 18.60 13.20 -15.77
C PHE A 229 18.00 12.08 -14.93
N ILE A 230 18.83 11.26 -14.26
CA ILE A 230 18.38 10.30 -13.27
C ILE A 230 18.41 10.95 -11.90
N LEU A 231 17.25 11.44 -11.45
CA LEU A 231 17.08 12.21 -10.25
C LEU A 231 16.61 11.32 -9.09
N LYS A 232 17.27 11.37 -7.94
CA LYS A 232 16.97 10.53 -6.77
C LYS A 232 15.87 11.17 -5.92
N GLY A 233 14.63 11.02 -6.35
CA GLY A 233 13.45 11.53 -5.64
C GLY A 233 13.07 10.71 -4.40
N GLU A 234 13.32 9.38 -4.43
CA GLU A 234 13.09 8.44 -3.31
C GLU A 234 11.65 8.44 -2.76
N PHE A 235 10.67 8.72 -3.62
CA PHE A 235 9.26 8.93 -3.29
C PHE A 235 9.02 10.12 -2.34
N LEU A 236 9.97 11.08 -2.26
CA LEU A 236 9.94 12.18 -1.34
C LEU A 236 9.86 13.53 -2.07
N LYS A 237 8.84 14.32 -1.72
CA LYS A 237 8.64 15.66 -2.29
C LYS A 237 9.88 16.55 -2.08
N ASN A 238 10.46 16.57 -0.89
CA ASN A 238 11.61 17.42 -0.58
C ASN A 238 12.86 17.05 -1.38
N ASN A 239 13.14 15.74 -1.53
CA ASN A 239 14.27 15.29 -2.35
C ASN A 239 14.07 15.69 -3.80
N THR A 240 12.85 15.51 -4.32
CA THR A 240 12.49 15.90 -5.69
C THR A 240 12.69 17.39 -5.90
N MET A 241 12.21 18.23 -4.99
CA MET A 241 12.40 19.68 -5.09
C MET A 241 13.87 20.05 -5.17
N LEU A 242 14.73 19.41 -4.38
CA LEU A 242 16.18 19.65 -4.40
C LEU A 242 16.81 19.22 -5.73
N GLU A 243 16.53 18.00 -6.18
CA GLU A 243 17.13 17.42 -7.39
C GLU A 243 16.66 18.16 -8.66
N VAL A 244 15.36 18.45 -8.78
CA VAL A 244 14.81 19.21 -9.92
C VAL A 244 15.36 20.64 -9.92
N THR A 245 15.48 21.29 -8.77
CA THR A 245 16.11 22.62 -8.70
C THR A 245 17.56 22.60 -9.16
N ARG A 246 18.32 21.56 -8.79
CA ARG A 246 19.70 21.38 -9.26
C ARG A 246 19.76 21.19 -10.77
N MET A 247 18.88 20.38 -11.33
CA MET A 247 18.80 20.13 -12.78
C MET A 247 18.48 21.44 -13.53
N VAL A 248 17.47 22.19 -13.09
CA VAL A 248 17.10 23.47 -13.70
C VAL A 248 18.26 24.48 -13.63
N ASN A 249 18.95 24.56 -12.51
CA ASN A 249 20.08 25.48 -12.34
C ASN A 249 21.30 25.13 -13.24
N ARG A 250 21.42 23.87 -13.68
CA ARG A 250 22.44 23.47 -14.68
C ARG A 250 22.12 23.97 -16.10
N GLY A 251 20.86 24.37 -16.35
CA GLY A 251 20.43 24.88 -17.66
C GLY A 251 20.26 23.81 -18.74
N VAL A 252 20.29 22.53 -18.38
CA VAL A 252 20.07 21.41 -19.29
C VAL A 252 18.91 20.59 -18.81
N LEU A 253 17.86 20.49 -19.62
CA LEU A 253 16.63 19.78 -19.28
C LEU A 253 16.36 18.67 -20.29
N PRO A 254 15.79 17.52 -19.86
CA PRO A 254 15.23 16.57 -20.79
C PRO A 254 13.95 17.12 -21.41
N THR A 255 13.47 16.53 -22.48
CA THR A 255 12.19 16.93 -23.10
C THR A 255 10.99 16.33 -22.40
N ALA A 256 11.20 15.25 -21.62
CA ALA A 256 10.19 14.63 -20.79
C ALA A 256 10.78 14.03 -19.51
N LEU A 257 9.96 13.89 -18.46
CA LEU A 257 10.29 13.19 -17.23
C LEU A 257 9.26 12.09 -16.96
N PHE A 258 9.74 10.89 -16.72
CA PHE A 258 8.96 9.86 -16.03
C PHE A 258 9.22 9.97 -14.52
N SER A 259 8.17 10.14 -13.75
CA SER A 259 8.22 10.16 -12.28
C SER A 259 7.68 8.86 -11.70
N CYS A 260 8.46 8.22 -10.85
CA CYS A 260 8.07 6.98 -10.19
C CYS A 260 6.89 7.11 -9.21
N ASN A 261 6.41 8.33 -8.90
CA ASN A 261 5.11 8.57 -8.27
C ASN A 261 4.59 9.97 -8.59
N ASP A 262 3.30 10.20 -8.30
CA ASP A 262 2.63 11.46 -8.58
C ASP A 262 3.07 12.60 -7.64
N ASP A 263 3.32 12.34 -6.37
CA ASP A 263 3.79 13.37 -5.42
C ASP A 263 5.11 14.01 -5.89
N MET A 264 6.02 13.22 -6.45
CA MET A 264 7.25 13.72 -7.06
C MET A 264 6.97 14.47 -8.36
N ALA A 265 6.08 13.96 -9.21
CA ALA A 265 5.69 14.63 -10.46
C ALA A 265 5.13 16.02 -10.18
N LEU A 266 4.22 16.14 -9.22
CA LEU A 266 3.62 17.41 -8.81
C LEU A 266 4.66 18.38 -8.24
N ALA A 267 5.60 17.89 -7.41
CA ALA A 267 6.69 18.70 -6.90
C ALA A 267 7.60 19.23 -8.01
N ALA A 268 7.85 18.43 -9.05
CA ALA A 268 8.61 18.87 -10.21
C ALA A 268 7.88 19.95 -11.02
N ILE A 269 6.56 19.76 -11.25
CA ILE A 269 5.70 20.75 -11.92
C ILE A 269 5.73 22.08 -11.17
N ASP A 270 5.64 22.09 -9.84
CA ASP A 270 5.71 23.30 -9.02
C ASP A 270 7.05 24.02 -9.19
N ILE A 271 8.18 23.30 -9.22
CA ILE A 271 9.49 23.90 -9.47
C ILE A 271 9.58 24.47 -10.88
N PHE A 272 9.17 23.72 -11.92
CA PHE A 272 9.19 24.21 -13.30
C PHE A 272 8.35 25.48 -13.45
N LYS A 273 7.13 25.50 -12.93
CA LYS A 273 6.25 26.66 -12.93
C LYS A 273 6.89 27.88 -12.25
N SER A 274 7.57 27.68 -11.10
CA SER A 274 8.26 28.76 -10.38
C SER A 274 9.44 29.35 -11.16
N ARG A 275 9.97 28.63 -12.15
CA ARG A 275 11.10 29.02 -13.02
C ARG A 275 10.66 29.43 -14.42
N GLY A 276 9.35 29.55 -14.67
CA GLY A 276 8.79 29.92 -15.97
C GLY A 276 8.89 28.83 -17.04
N ILE A 277 9.20 27.59 -16.65
CA ILE A 277 9.24 26.41 -17.54
C ILE A 277 7.81 25.86 -17.60
N LYS A 278 7.30 25.70 -18.81
CA LYS A 278 5.91 25.27 -19.03
C LYS A 278 5.80 23.76 -19.19
N VAL A 279 4.85 23.17 -18.47
CA VAL A 279 4.41 21.80 -18.67
C VAL A 279 3.04 21.84 -19.35
N PRO A 280 2.86 21.18 -20.52
CA PRO A 280 3.79 20.27 -21.21
C PRO A 280 4.67 20.93 -22.28
N ASP A 281 4.57 22.25 -22.56
CA ASP A 281 5.13 22.90 -23.74
C ASP A 281 6.67 22.84 -23.82
N ASP A 282 7.36 22.99 -22.68
CA ASP A 282 8.83 22.95 -22.58
C ASP A 282 9.32 21.59 -22.10
N ILE A 283 8.53 20.90 -21.26
CA ILE A 283 8.84 19.57 -20.72
C ILE A 283 7.56 18.81 -20.43
N SER A 284 7.43 17.60 -20.95
CA SER A 284 6.35 16.67 -20.60
C SER A 284 6.63 15.96 -19.29
N ILE A 285 5.60 15.66 -18.48
CA ILE A 285 5.74 14.90 -17.25
C ILE A 285 4.66 13.82 -17.17
N ILE A 286 5.06 12.59 -16.87
CA ILE A 286 4.17 11.49 -16.56
C ILE A 286 4.46 10.96 -15.15
N GLY A 287 3.42 10.72 -14.37
CA GLY A 287 3.49 10.21 -13.00
C GLY A 287 3.16 8.72 -12.88
N CYS A 288 2.98 8.29 -11.64
CA CYS A 288 2.48 6.96 -11.27
C CYS A 288 1.76 7.07 -9.93
N ASP A 289 0.64 6.41 -9.77
CA ASP A 289 -0.27 6.15 -8.63
C ASP A 289 -1.72 6.57 -8.93
N ASP A 290 -1.95 7.61 -9.74
CA ASP A 290 -3.25 8.27 -9.99
C ASP A 290 -3.91 8.79 -8.68
N ILE A 291 -3.12 9.54 -7.90
CA ILE A 291 -3.65 10.17 -6.67
C ILE A 291 -4.75 11.19 -7.01
N ALA A 292 -5.69 11.38 -6.09
CA ALA A 292 -6.88 12.21 -6.34
C ALA A 292 -6.57 13.63 -6.86
N ILE A 293 -5.48 14.24 -6.37
CA ILE A 293 -5.08 15.58 -6.79
C ILE A 293 -4.51 15.63 -8.24
N ALA A 294 -4.06 14.50 -8.80
CA ALA A 294 -3.47 14.43 -10.14
C ALA A 294 -4.42 14.95 -11.24
N SER A 295 -5.73 14.73 -11.07
CA SER A 295 -6.76 15.21 -11.99
C SER A 295 -7.21 16.67 -11.74
N GLN A 296 -6.81 17.27 -10.61
CA GLN A 296 -7.29 18.58 -10.15
C GLN A 296 -6.28 19.72 -10.35
N VAL A 297 -5.02 19.38 -10.61
CA VAL A 297 -3.97 20.37 -10.89
C VAL A 297 -4.02 20.86 -12.33
N SER A 298 -3.33 21.96 -12.62
CA SER A 298 -3.18 22.47 -14.00
C SER A 298 -1.69 22.65 -14.34
N PRO A 299 -1.22 21.90 -15.36
CA PRO A 299 -1.91 20.89 -16.17
C PRO A 299 -2.29 19.65 -15.36
N ALA A 300 -3.42 19.00 -15.71
CA ALA A 300 -3.81 17.73 -15.11
C ALA A 300 -2.78 16.63 -15.45
N LEU A 301 -2.37 15.86 -14.45
CA LEU A 301 -1.23 14.94 -14.57
C LEU A 301 -1.60 13.63 -15.29
N THR A 302 -0.92 13.34 -16.39
CA THR A 302 -0.88 12.02 -17.02
C THR A 302 -0.13 11.07 -16.10
N THR A 303 -0.68 9.89 -15.81
CA THR A 303 -0.13 8.98 -14.78
C THR A 303 -0.51 7.53 -15.03
N ILE A 304 0.19 6.60 -14.39
CA ILE A 304 -0.24 5.20 -14.28
C ILE A 304 -1.12 5.06 -13.04
N LYS A 305 -2.35 4.63 -13.22
CA LYS A 305 -3.26 4.30 -12.13
C LYS A 305 -2.88 2.96 -11.52
N VAL A 306 -2.40 2.98 -10.29
CA VAL A 306 -2.16 1.77 -9.49
C VAL A 306 -3.51 1.25 -8.95
N PRO A 307 -3.82 -0.06 -9.06
CA PRO A 307 -5.12 -0.61 -8.65
C PRO A 307 -5.22 -0.78 -7.12
N ILE A 308 -5.07 0.32 -6.37
CA ILE A 308 -5.01 0.32 -4.89
C ILE A 308 -6.25 -0.32 -4.27
N TYR A 309 -7.43 -0.05 -4.84
CA TYR A 309 -8.69 -0.60 -4.34
C TYR A 309 -8.71 -2.13 -4.41
N GLU A 310 -8.35 -2.67 -5.56
CA GLU A 310 -8.30 -4.12 -5.80
C GLU A 310 -7.21 -4.78 -4.95
N MET A 311 -6.04 -4.15 -4.82
CA MET A 311 -4.94 -4.62 -3.99
C MET A 311 -5.36 -4.73 -2.52
N ALA A 312 -5.97 -3.69 -1.97
CA ALA A 312 -6.46 -3.64 -0.60
C ALA A 312 -7.53 -4.72 -0.35
N ARG A 313 -8.49 -4.87 -1.27
CA ARG A 313 -9.54 -5.88 -1.20
C ARG A 313 -8.97 -7.30 -1.23
N LYS A 314 -8.04 -7.58 -2.14
CA LYS A 314 -7.36 -8.89 -2.23
C LYS A 314 -6.59 -9.24 -0.95
N ALA A 315 -5.91 -8.26 -0.36
CA ALA A 315 -5.22 -8.48 0.92
C ALA A 315 -6.21 -8.83 2.04
N VAL A 316 -7.34 -8.11 2.15
CA VAL A 316 -8.38 -8.39 3.14
C VAL A 316 -9.02 -9.76 2.90
N ASP A 317 -9.44 -10.06 1.66
CA ASP A 317 -10.08 -11.34 1.31
C ASP A 317 -9.18 -12.52 1.68
N SER A 318 -7.88 -12.39 1.41
CA SER A 318 -6.88 -13.40 1.69
C SER A 318 -6.76 -13.71 3.18
N VAL A 319 -6.60 -12.69 4.04
CA VAL A 319 -6.41 -12.92 5.48
C VAL A 319 -7.70 -13.37 6.16
N VAL A 320 -8.86 -12.88 5.73
CA VAL A 320 -10.17 -13.33 6.25
C VAL A 320 -10.38 -14.79 5.89
N LYS A 321 -10.15 -15.19 4.63
CA LYS A 321 -10.23 -16.59 4.21
C LYS A 321 -9.30 -17.49 5.03
N ALA A 322 -8.07 -17.03 5.27
CA ALA A 322 -7.11 -17.78 6.07
C ALA A 322 -7.59 -18.02 7.52
N ILE A 323 -8.28 -17.03 8.12
CA ILE A 323 -8.85 -17.16 9.48
C ILE A 323 -10.07 -18.08 9.49
N GLU A 324 -11.00 -17.91 8.54
CA GLU A 324 -12.30 -18.60 8.53
C GLU A 324 -12.21 -20.05 8.06
N GLU A 325 -11.40 -20.30 7.02
CA GLU A 325 -11.25 -21.61 6.39
C GLU A 325 -10.00 -22.38 6.86
N GLY A 326 -9.09 -21.73 7.60
CA GLY A 326 -7.80 -22.33 8.01
C GLY A 326 -6.85 -22.50 6.84
N ASP A 327 -6.97 -21.68 5.80
CA ASP A 327 -6.10 -21.72 4.63
C ASP A 327 -4.65 -21.42 5.01
N ARG A 328 -3.72 -22.24 4.51
CA ARG A 328 -2.26 -22.12 4.74
C ARG A 328 -1.49 -21.99 3.43
N SER A 329 -2.16 -21.65 2.37
CA SER A 329 -1.54 -21.46 1.06
C SER A 329 -0.61 -20.24 1.02
N GLN A 330 0.36 -20.29 0.10
CA GLN A 330 1.15 -19.13 -0.26
C GLN A 330 0.80 -18.72 -1.69
N SER A 331 0.50 -17.46 -1.90
CA SER A 331 0.06 -16.93 -3.19
C SER A 331 0.70 -15.59 -3.51
N LEU A 332 0.83 -15.32 -4.81
CA LEU A 332 1.20 -14.02 -5.37
C LEU A 332 0.05 -13.55 -6.25
N VAL A 333 -0.41 -12.35 -6.00
CA VAL A 333 -1.41 -11.64 -6.80
C VAL A 333 -0.72 -10.44 -7.40
N SER A 334 -0.61 -10.37 -8.72
CA SER A 334 -0.11 -9.20 -9.45
C SER A 334 -1.25 -8.57 -10.22
N LEU A 335 -1.45 -7.26 -10.07
CA LEU A 335 -2.57 -6.53 -10.64
C LEU A 335 -2.04 -5.47 -11.62
N PRO A 336 -2.59 -5.37 -12.85
CA PRO A 336 -2.13 -4.40 -13.83
C PRO A 336 -2.53 -2.98 -13.43
N GLY A 337 -1.64 -2.01 -13.72
CA GLY A 337 -1.97 -0.60 -13.74
C GLY A 337 -2.65 -0.21 -15.06
N GLU A 338 -3.09 1.03 -15.16
CA GLU A 338 -3.73 1.62 -16.34
C GLU A 338 -3.13 2.99 -16.63
N LEU A 339 -2.74 3.26 -17.87
CA LEU A 339 -2.28 4.59 -18.28
C LEU A 339 -3.47 5.55 -18.40
N ILE A 340 -3.47 6.59 -17.60
CA ILE A 340 -4.47 7.67 -17.61
C ILE A 340 -3.87 8.90 -18.27
N VAL A 341 -4.20 9.13 -19.52
CA VAL A 341 -3.73 10.27 -20.31
C VAL A 341 -4.50 11.54 -19.93
N ARG A 342 -3.78 12.62 -19.61
CA ARG A 342 -4.32 13.94 -19.28
C ARG A 342 -3.53 15.04 -20.04
N GLU A 343 -3.19 16.14 -19.37
CA GLU A 343 -2.69 17.37 -20.01
C GLU A 343 -1.16 17.57 -19.86
N SER A 344 -0.49 16.82 -18.99
CA SER A 344 0.91 17.06 -18.64
C SER A 344 1.94 16.51 -19.64
N CYS A 345 1.47 15.88 -20.72
CA CYS A 345 2.32 15.39 -21.81
C CYS A 345 1.83 15.93 -23.16
N ALA A 346 2.76 16.31 -24.01
CA ALA A 346 2.47 16.77 -25.36
C ALA A 346 3.45 16.18 -26.37
N ARG A 347 3.03 16.08 -27.62
CA ARG A 347 3.91 15.68 -28.72
C ARG A 347 4.99 16.73 -28.92
N ILE A 348 6.24 16.30 -29.11
CA ILE A 348 7.32 17.22 -29.48
C ILE A 348 6.99 17.89 -30.82
N SER A 349 6.86 19.22 -30.83
CA SER A 349 6.82 19.99 -32.07
C SER A 349 8.20 19.97 -32.73
N ARG A 350 8.28 19.40 -33.94
CA ARG A 350 9.52 19.48 -34.74
C ARG A 350 9.86 20.93 -34.99
N ALA A 351 11.15 21.25 -34.98
CA ALA A 351 11.64 22.64 -35.22
C ALA A 351 11.10 23.28 -36.54
N SER A 352 10.66 22.45 -37.51
CA SER A 352 9.97 22.90 -38.73
C SER A 352 8.61 23.54 -38.47
N ASP A 353 7.90 23.14 -37.40
CA ASP A 353 6.51 23.58 -37.13
C ASP A 353 6.50 24.95 -36.43
N ARG A 354 7.58 25.30 -35.70
CA ARG A 354 7.74 26.61 -35.04
C ARG A 354 8.01 27.76 -36.05
N GLN A 355 8.50 27.45 -37.26
CA GLN A 355 8.74 28.47 -38.29
C GLN A 355 7.49 28.79 -39.13
N GLN A 356 6.42 27.99 -39.05
CA GLN A 356 5.18 28.26 -39.79
C GLN A 356 4.14 29.04 -38.97
N MET A 357 4.35 29.22 -37.66
CA MET A 357 3.44 29.97 -36.77
C MET A 357 3.99 31.34 -36.33
N ALA A 358 5.15 31.74 -36.80
CA ALA A 358 5.73 33.07 -36.58
C ALA A 358 5.66 33.90 -37.89
#